data_1a7ca33bfa7135245e31262ba79c970f
#
_entry.id   1a7ca33bfa7135245e31262ba79c970f
#
_cell.length_a   1.000
_cell.length_b   1.000
_cell.length_c   1.000
_cell.angle_alpha   90.00
_cell.angle_beta   90.00
_cell.angle_gamma   90.00
#
_symmetry.space_group_name_H-M   'P 1'
#
loop_
_entity.id
_entity.type
_entity.pdbx_description
1 polymer ?
#
loop_
_entity_poly.entity_id
_entity_poly.type
_entity_poly.pdbx_seq_one_letter_code
_entity_poly.pdbx_strand_id
1 'polypeptide(L)'
;MSSSQISSTTATAIEENFVIIVKPEQSGKTFVMIKKINEFLAEEETLGTTTVNFIFCDNSLLLTKQTKERIQKDVCCLPDIEEPYVELSSRKDGSAKNHSSEVRDAIEDGTRNVVCCTNGKRMVDIMDIIRRLNKHNEENYKFKIWLDEADKFDNYIETIFIKLVQLHNNVEVFMLTATPQPIFKKYKELRTMALENTTLPTYHGWNDCDIQIRENENGTSTIGFARQIADEMLVNGELIPGAKGYVPSDRNIKSHNDMRDMFVNKGVAVFVVNGSGVELTLPQPSPPPSPQPPRIRVPKTKELHQHIIELYTDYDVSRWPCVITGNICVGRGISIQQPNFMFNFGILSNCAKKTEASQNAGRLKGNFKHWEGYAPPRVYTTEMFDKIAKEYETQSREIARIAFEKLGGQEGTTIVTNTEVKNVICSESSQESYEEREPVIKIFTDFYEAKTYVKEELGNKRGPNNPSKNINSDGFYKNNIRGKTSVMDTKEVYNNRRWGIKTAGTFRLHSCYEDINDQSSLQFWVIHY
;
A
#
# COMPACT_ATOMS: atom_id res chain seq x y z
N MET A 1 2.13 -11.88 25.25
CA MET A 1 3.41 -11.27 25.70
C MET A 1 4.56 -12.01 25.04
N SER A 2 5.15 -11.44 24.06
CA SER A 2 6.59 -11.42 23.80
C SER A 2 6.78 -10.41 22.68
N SER A 3 6.90 -9.13 23.07
CA SER A 3 7.72 -8.21 22.30
C SER A 3 9.07 -8.92 22.17
N SER A 4 9.41 -9.39 20.96
CA SER A 4 10.78 -9.74 20.64
C SER A 4 11.59 -8.49 20.98
N GLN A 5 12.33 -8.51 22.08
CA GLN A 5 13.30 -7.48 22.38
C GLN A 5 14.25 -7.47 21.19
N ILE A 6 14.17 -6.40 20.40
CA ILE A 6 15.16 -6.12 19.36
C ILE A 6 16.48 -6.13 20.09
N SER A 7 17.45 -6.94 19.64
CA SER A 7 18.76 -7.00 20.30
C SER A 7 19.39 -5.59 20.26
N SER A 8 20.22 -5.25 21.23
CA SER A 8 20.87 -3.94 21.28
C SER A 8 21.60 -3.61 19.96
N THR A 9 22.26 -4.59 19.38
CA THR A 9 22.97 -4.48 18.08
C THR A 9 22.02 -4.15 16.92
N THR A 10 20.80 -4.70 16.92
CA THR A 10 19.79 -4.41 15.90
C THR A 10 19.23 -3.00 16.06
N ALA A 11 19.01 -2.55 17.29
CA ALA A 11 18.58 -1.19 17.60
C ALA A 11 19.60 -0.16 17.09
N THR A 12 20.86 -0.32 17.41
CA THR A 12 21.95 0.58 16.95
C THR A 12 22.04 0.61 15.41
N ALA A 13 21.95 -0.53 14.73
CA ALA A 13 22.00 -0.58 13.28
C ALA A 13 20.84 0.19 12.61
N ILE A 14 19.64 0.17 13.22
CA ILE A 14 18.49 0.94 12.73
C ILE A 14 18.69 2.43 12.97
N GLU A 15 19.13 2.82 14.17
CA GLU A 15 19.33 4.20 14.55
C GLU A 15 20.38 4.89 13.66
N GLU A 16 21.43 4.19 13.26
CA GLU A 16 22.51 4.75 12.46
C GLU A 16 22.23 4.79 10.95
N ASN A 17 21.56 3.77 10.40
CA ASN A 17 21.53 3.55 8.95
C ASN A 17 20.14 3.69 8.32
N PHE A 18 19.08 3.85 9.12
CA PHE A 18 17.73 4.05 8.59
C PHE A 18 17.28 5.49 8.76
N VAL A 19 16.80 6.10 7.68
CA VAL A 19 16.24 7.44 7.67
C VAL A 19 14.79 7.38 7.24
N ILE A 20 13.87 7.92 8.05
CA ILE A 20 12.46 8.03 7.66
C ILE A 20 12.14 9.41 7.10
N ILE A 21 11.41 9.43 5.99
CA ILE A 21 10.88 10.63 5.34
C ILE A 21 9.36 10.59 5.42
N VAL A 22 8.80 11.44 6.25
CA VAL A 22 7.35 11.49 6.48
C VAL A 22 6.74 12.67 5.75
N LYS A 23 5.81 12.38 4.85
CA LYS A 23 5.01 13.41 4.14
C LYS A 23 3.60 12.89 3.90
N PRO A 24 2.57 13.76 3.93
CA PRO A 24 1.20 13.37 3.58
C PRO A 24 1.10 12.73 2.19
N GLU A 25 -0.01 12.05 1.94
CA GLU A 25 -0.28 11.47 0.63
C GLU A 25 -0.30 12.56 -0.46
N GLN A 26 0.27 12.26 -1.63
CA GLN A 26 0.34 13.15 -2.80
C GLN A 26 1.00 14.52 -2.55
N SER A 27 1.74 14.69 -1.45
CA SER A 27 2.44 15.94 -1.13
C SER A 27 3.85 16.03 -1.74
N GLY A 28 4.25 15.08 -2.60
CA GLY A 28 5.53 15.10 -3.30
C GLY A 28 6.65 14.27 -2.64
N LYS A 29 6.34 13.11 -2.03
CA LYS A 29 7.36 12.18 -1.50
C LYS A 29 8.41 11.81 -2.55
N THR A 30 7.97 11.41 -3.74
CA THR A 30 8.87 11.03 -4.85
C THR A 30 9.74 12.20 -5.29
N PHE A 31 9.23 13.43 -5.27
CA PHE A 31 10.01 14.62 -5.56
C PHE A 31 11.16 14.82 -4.56
N VAL A 32 10.90 14.65 -3.26
CA VAL A 32 11.95 14.71 -2.22
C VAL A 32 12.99 13.62 -2.43
N MET A 33 12.57 12.40 -2.75
CA MET A 33 13.48 11.31 -3.07
C MET A 33 14.41 11.68 -4.25
N ILE A 34 13.86 12.16 -5.35
CA ILE A 34 14.63 12.54 -6.54
C ILE A 34 15.58 13.71 -6.23
N LYS A 35 15.11 14.73 -5.49
CA LYS A 35 15.97 15.83 -5.03
C LYS A 35 17.19 15.30 -4.27
N LYS A 36 16.95 14.38 -3.32
CA LYS A 36 18.05 13.78 -2.52
C LYS A 36 18.96 12.86 -3.34
N ILE A 37 18.42 12.10 -4.29
CA ILE A 37 19.25 11.32 -5.23
C ILE A 37 20.19 12.25 -6.00
N ASN A 38 19.68 13.36 -6.54
CA ASN A 38 20.50 14.33 -7.27
C ASN A 38 21.58 14.98 -6.37
N GLU A 39 21.23 15.31 -5.10
CA GLU A 39 22.20 15.82 -4.13
C GLU A 39 23.34 14.79 -3.89
N PHE A 40 23.02 13.52 -3.67
CA PHE A 40 24.03 12.47 -3.48
C PHE A 40 24.88 12.23 -4.73
N LEU A 41 24.30 12.30 -5.92
CA LEU A 41 25.06 12.18 -7.17
C LEU A 41 26.02 13.37 -7.37
N ALA A 42 25.61 14.58 -6.99
CA ALA A 42 26.46 15.76 -7.05
C ALA A 42 27.63 15.70 -6.05
N GLU A 43 27.46 14.99 -4.93
CA GLU A 43 28.54 14.79 -3.94
C GLU A 43 29.61 13.78 -4.38
N GLU A 44 29.34 12.92 -5.38
CA GLU A 44 30.28 11.88 -5.85
C GLU A 44 31.65 12.45 -6.23
N GLU A 45 31.68 13.53 -6.99
CA GLU A 45 32.94 14.16 -7.45
C GLU A 45 33.78 14.66 -6.28
N THR A 46 33.11 15.16 -5.21
CA THR A 46 33.81 15.70 -4.04
C THR A 46 34.29 14.60 -3.11
N LEU A 47 33.55 13.52 -2.98
CA LEU A 47 33.85 12.44 -2.04
C LEU A 47 34.71 11.33 -2.63
N GLY A 48 34.87 11.28 -3.96
CA GLY A 48 35.60 10.22 -4.68
C GLY A 48 34.95 8.83 -4.52
N THR A 49 33.66 8.78 -4.17
CA THR A 49 32.91 7.53 -3.95
C THR A 49 31.70 7.46 -4.87
N THR A 50 31.45 6.30 -5.44
CA THR A 50 30.29 6.05 -6.32
C THR A 50 29.03 5.78 -5.52
N THR A 51 27.99 6.58 -5.70
CA THR A 51 26.69 6.38 -5.05
C THR A 51 25.75 5.56 -5.95
N VAL A 52 25.26 4.44 -5.45
CA VAL A 52 24.28 3.59 -6.15
C VAL A 52 22.94 3.62 -5.42
N ASN A 53 21.88 3.99 -6.12
CA ASN A 53 20.52 4.09 -5.59
C ASN A 53 19.70 2.86 -5.99
N PHE A 54 19.22 2.08 -5.02
CA PHE A 54 18.23 1.03 -5.22
C PHE A 54 16.84 1.55 -4.85
N ILE A 55 15.99 1.76 -5.83
CA ILE A 55 14.68 2.42 -5.66
C ILE A 55 13.58 1.37 -5.72
N PHE A 56 13.04 1.02 -4.56
CA PHE A 56 11.95 0.06 -4.44
C PHE A 56 10.61 0.73 -4.61
N CYS A 57 9.91 0.33 -5.66
CA CYS A 57 8.51 0.66 -5.87
C CYS A 57 7.64 -0.51 -5.41
N ASP A 58 6.36 -0.24 -5.14
CA ASP A 58 5.39 -1.31 -4.87
C ASP A 58 5.39 -2.35 -6.00
N ASN A 59 5.00 -3.57 -5.70
CA ASN A 59 4.88 -4.67 -6.67
C ASN A 59 3.70 -4.44 -7.66
N SER A 60 3.64 -3.24 -8.20
CA SER A 60 2.68 -2.77 -9.19
C SER A 60 3.41 -2.28 -10.44
N LEU A 61 3.15 -2.91 -11.58
CA LEU A 61 3.76 -2.50 -12.85
C LEU A 61 3.46 -1.04 -13.21
N LEU A 62 2.32 -0.51 -12.79
CA LEU A 62 1.95 0.89 -13.02
C LEU A 62 2.82 1.84 -12.20
N LEU A 63 3.02 1.55 -10.91
CA LEU A 63 3.87 2.36 -10.04
C LEU A 63 5.33 2.31 -10.46
N THR A 64 5.82 1.12 -10.78
CA THR A 64 7.19 0.95 -11.29
C THR A 64 7.40 1.79 -12.55
N LYS A 65 6.43 1.79 -13.48
CA LYS A 65 6.49 2.58 -14.71
C LYS A 65 6.51 4.08 -14.41
N GLN A 66 5.61 4.57 -13.58
CA GLN A 66 5.54 5.97 -13.19
C GLN A 66 6.83 6.45 -12.51
N THR A 67 7.41 5.63 -11.64
CA THR A 67 8.69 5.97 -10.99
C THR A 67 9.83 6.03 -11.99
N LYS A 68 9.89 5.10 -12.96
CA LYS A 68 10.89 5.13 -14.04
C LYS A 68 10.82 6.40 -14.88
N GLU A 69 9.62 6.77 -15.32
CA GLU A 69 9.41 7.97 -16.13
C GLU A 69 9.84 9.25 -15.38
N ARG A 70 9.57 9.30 -14.06
CA ARG A 70 10.06 10.41 -13.21
C ARG A 70 11.58 10.41 -13.07
N ILE A 71 12.21 9.24 -12.85
CA ILE A 71 13.66 9.13 -12.79
C ILE A 71 14.28 9.54 -14.12
N GLN A 72 13.75 9.05 -15.22
CA GLN A 72 14.23 9.39 -16.56
C GLN A 72 14.16 10.89 -16.86
N LYS A 73 13.14 11.57 -16.35
CA LYS A 73 12.90 12.99 -16.58
C LYS A 73 13.67 13.89 -15.62
N ASP A 74 13.68 13.52 -14.33
CA ASP A 74 13.99 14.44 -13.25
C ASP A 74 15.30 14.12 -12.51
N VAL A 75 15.93 12.95 -12.76
CA VAL A 75 17.26 12.63 -12.21
C VAL A 75 18.33 13.14 -13.15
N CYS A 76 19.30 13.87 -12.59
CA CYS A 76 20.46 14.31 -13.32
C CYS A 76 21.29 13.09 -13.73
N CYS A 77 21.50 12.90 -15.03
CA CYS A 77 22.40 11.87 -15.56
C CYS A 77 23.81 12.41 -15.60
N LEU A 78 24.79 11.55 -15.37
CA LEU A 78 26.17 11.86 -15.71
C LEU A 78 26.26 12.03 -17.24
N PRO A 79 27.11 12.96 -17.76
CA PRO A 79 27.08 13.36 -19.18
C PRO A 79 27.22 12.23 -20.20
N ASP A 80 27.85 11.13 -19.81
CA ASP A 80 28.19 10.01 -20.72
C ASP A 80 27.27 8.79 -20.52
N ILE A 81 26.16 8.90 -19.75
CA ILE A 81 25.28 7.78 -19.47
C ILE A 81 23.98 7.94 -20.25
N GLU A 82 23.76 7.06 -21.24
CA GLU A 82 22.56 7.05 -22.08
C GLU A 82 21.31 6.65 -21.31
N GLU A 83 21.42 5.73 -20.33
CA GLU A 83 20.28 5.24 -19.56
C GLU A 83 20.34 5.68 -18.08
N PRO A 84 19.40 6.49 -17.60
CA PRO A 84 19.39 7.03 -16.24
C PRO A 84 19.13 5.98 -15.17
N TYR A 85 18.70 4.78 -15.53
CA TYR A 85 18.46 3.65 -14.62
C TYR A 85 18.55 2.30 -15.31
N VAL A 86 18.86 1.27 -14.52
CA VAL A 86 18.66 -0.14 -14.88
C VAL A 86 17.50 -0.74 -14.09
N GLU A 87 16.76 -1.69 -14.68
CA GLU A 87 15.58 -2.27 -14.05
C GLU A 87 15.87 -3.65 -13.45
N LEU A 88 15.61 -3.82 -12.15
CA LEU A 88 15.61 -5.09 -11.46
C LEU A 88 14.18 -5.51 -11.10
N SER A 89 13.45 -6.03 -12.09
CA SER A 89 12.05 -6.43 -11.95
C SER A 89 11.80 -7.84 -12.48
N SER A 90 10.58 -8.34 -12.27
CA SER A 90 10.16 -9.65 -12.77
C SER A 90 9.24 -9.50 -13.97
N ARG A 91 9.37 -10.43 -14.94
CA ARG A 91 8.40 -10.60 -16.03
C ARG A 91 7.13 -11.28 -15.51
N LYS A 92 6.08 -11.37 -16.34
CA LYS A 92 4.80 -12.00 -15.96
C LYS A 92 4.94 -13.47 -15.54
N ASP A 93 5.90 -14.19 -16.09
CA ASP A 93 6.23 -15.58 -15.76
C ASP A 93 7.06 -15.72 -14.47
N GLY A 94 7.41 -14.60 -13.82
CA GLY A 94 8.22 -14.55 -12.62
C GLY A 94 9.73 -14.63 -12.84
N SER A 95 10.20 -14.74 -14.11
CA SER A 95 11.63 -14.61 -14.44
C SER A 95 12.12 -13.18 -14.23
N ALA A 96 13.43 -13.00 -14.06
CA ALA A 96 14.03 -11.68 -13.99
C ALA A 96 13.93 -10.98 -15.35
N LYS A 97 13.71 -9.66 -15.34
CA LYS A 97 13.81 -8.84 -16.54
C LYS A 97 15.26 -8.65 -16.93
N ASN A 98 16.11 -8.34 -15.93
CA ASN A 98 17.56 -8.36 -16.01
C ASN A 98 18.11 -9.27 -14.92
N HIS A 99 19.20 -9.97 -15.18
CA HIS A 99 19.89 -10.77 -14.18
C HIS A 99 20.71 -9.87 -13.23
N SER A 100 21.01 -10.35 -12.04
CA SER A 100 21.82 -9.60 -11.07
C SER A 100 23.23 -9.28 -11.60
N SER A 101 23.79 -10.13 -12.47
CA SER A 101 25.04 -9.86 -13.17
C SER A 101 24.93 -8.66 -14.14
N GLU A 102 23.87 -8.62 -14.95
CA GLU A 102 23.64 -7.52 -15.91
C GLU A 102 23.45 -6.19 -15.19
N VAL A 103 22.73 -6.21 -14.05
CA VAL A 103 22.56 -5.01 -13.21
C VAL A 103 23.88 -4.56 -12.60
N ARG A 104 24.71 -5.51 -12.13
CA ARG A 104 26.05 -5.20 -11.60
C ARG A 104 26.92 -4.61 -12.69
N ASP A 105 26.99 -5.24 -13.85
CA ASP A 105 27.80 -4.79 -14.97
C ASP A 105 27.39 -3.36 -15.39
N ALA A 106 26.07 -3.07 -15.45
CA ALA A 106 25.58 -1.72 -15.69
C ALA A 106 26.01 -0.71 -14.61
N ILE A 107 26.08 -1.12 -13.33
CA ILE A 107 26.59 -0.24 -12.25
C ILE A 107 28.09 0.02 -12.44
N GLU A 108 28.87 -1.00 -12.78
CA GLU A 108 30.31 -0.88 -13.06
C GLU A 108 30.55 0.01 -14.28
N ASP A 109 29.68 -0.05 -15.30
CA ASP A 109 29.66 0.80 -16.49
C ASP A 109 29.14 2.24 -16.26
N GLY A 110 28.76 2.57 -15.02
CA GLY A 110 28.39 3.94 -14.63
C GLY A 110 26.93 4.20 -14.34
N THR A 111 26.02 3.23 -14.49
CA THR A 111 24.62 3.42 -14.08
C THR A 111 24.52 3.59 -12.56
N ARG A 112 23.84 4.64 -12.09
CA ARG A 112 23.71 5.00 -10.66
C ARG A 112 22.38 4.64 -10.04
N ASN A 113 21.36 4.38 -10.83
CA ASN A 113 20.01 4.13 -10.32
C ASN A 113 19.50 2.77 -10.75
N VAL A 114 19.01 1.98 -9.78
CA VAL A 114 18.40 0.66 -9.99
C VAL A 114 16.95 0.71 -9.55
N VAL A 115 16.02 0.59 -10.49
CA VAL A 115 14.59 0.56 -10.15
C VAL A 115 14.14 -0.87 -9.90
N CYS A 116 13.64 -1.12 -8.70
CA CYS A 116 13.37 -2.44 -8.17
C CYS A 116 11.88 -2.71 -7.92
N CYS A 117 11.42 -3.90 -8.26
CA CYS A 117 10.11 -4.40 -7.80
C CYS A 117 10.21 -4.99 -6.39
N THR A 118 9.18 -4.75 -5.58
CA THR A 118 9.06 -5.33 -4.23
C THR A 118 8.66 -6.80 -4.29
N ASN A 119 9.61 -7.69 -4.48
CA ASN A 119 9.40 -9.13 -4.32
C ASN A 119 10.63 -9.82 -3.71
N GLY A 120 10.40 -10.95 -3.02
CA GLY A 120 11.47 -11.62 -2.25
C GLY A 120 12.68 -12.04 -3.07
N LYS A 121 12.52 -12.37 -4.35
CA LYS A 121 13.64 -12.74 -5.23
C LYS A 121 14.53 -11.53 -5.52
N ARG A 122 13.90 -10.40 -5.87
CA ARG A 122 14.64 -9.16 -6.19
C ARG A 122 15.37 -8.59 -4.97
N MET A 123 14.80 -8.78 -3.77
CA MET A 123 15.48 -8.43 -2.52
C MET A 123 16.78 -9.24 -2.31
N VAL A 124 16.76 -10.53 -2.62
CA VAL A 124 17.95 -11.39 -2.55
C VAL A 124 18.96 -11.00 -3.61
N ASP A 125 18.52 -10.66 -4.82
CA ASP A 125 19.41 -10.21 -5.90
C ASP A 125 20.20 -8.96 -5.49
N ILE A 126 19.58 -7.99 -4.82
CA ILE A 126 20.27 -6.78 -4.34
C ILE A 126 21.34 -7.10 -3.30
N MET A 127 21.04 -8.00 -2.36
CA MET A 127 22.04 -8.43 -1.39
C MET A 127 23.27 -9.05 -2.09
N ASP A 128 23.05 -9.85 -3.15
CA ASP A 128 24.13 -10.44 -3.92
C ASP A 128 24.93 -9.39 -4.72
N ILE A 129 24.25 -8.42 -5.33
CA ILE A 129 24.87 -7.31 -6.06
C ILE A 129 25.77 -6.50 -5.11
N ILE A 130 25.24 -6.01 -3.98
CA ILE A 130 26.00 -5.21 -3.00
C ILE A 130 27.19 -6.01 -2.47
N ARG A 131 26.99 -7.26 -2.09
CA ARG A 131 28.07 -8.12 -1.61
C ARG A 131 29.19 -8.28 -2.63
N ARG A 132 28.87 -8.43 -3.92
CA ARG A 132 29.87 -8.62 -4.97
C ARG A 132 30.61 -7.33 -5.29
N LEU A 133 29.93 -6.19 -5.35
CA LEU A 133 30.56 -4.89 -5.53
C LEU A 133 31.51 -4.56 -4.36
N ASN A 134 31.08 -4.81 -3.12
CA ASN A 134 31.91 -4.59 -1.93
C ASN A 134 33.12 -5.54 -1.84
N LYS A 135 33.03 -6.75 -2.39
CA LYS A 135 34.12 -7.74 -2.29
C LYS A 135 35.46 -7.23 -2.83
N HIS A 136 35.42 -6.35 -3.82
CA HIS A 136 36.60 -5.86 -4.50
C HIS A 136 36.91 -4.39 -4.19
N ASN A 137 35.92 -3.59 -3.78
CA ASN A 137 36.06 -2.14 -3.62
C ASN A 137 35.05 -1.54 -2.64
N GLU A 138 35.00 -2.01 -1.38
CA GLU A 138 34.00 -1.54 -0.40
C GLU A 138 34.06 -0.03 -0.15
N GLU A 139 35.26 0.56 -0.15
CA GLU A 139 35.45 1.99 0.08
C GLU A 139 34.99 2.87 -1.09
N ASN A 140 34.83 2.29 -2.28
CA ASN A 140 34.49 3.05 -3.49
C ASN A 140 32.99 3.22 -3.70
N TYR A 141 32.15 2.45 -3.00
CA TYR A 141 30.71 2.48 -3.17
C TYR A 141 29.97 2.97 -1.93
N LYS A 142 28.91 3.74 -2.15
CA LYS A 142 27.85 4.05 -1.18
C LYS A 142 26.50 3.59 -1.74
N PHE A 143 25.77 2.78 -1.00
CA PHE A 143 24.47 2.26 -1.42
C PHE A 143 23.34 2.95 -0.67
N LYS A 144 22.45 3.58 -1.42
CA LYS A 144 21.23 4.23 -0.91
C LYS A 144 20.01 3.41 -1.32
N ILE A 145 19.31 2.85 -0.36
CA ILE A 145 18.12 2.02 -0.57
C ILE A 145 16.89 2.85 -0.27
N TRP A 146 16.04 3.06 -1.27
CA TRP A 146 14.84 3.88 -1.18
C TRP A 146 13.60 2.99 -1.15
N LEU A 147 12.83 3.02 -0.05
CA LEU A 147 11.61 2.25 0.14
C LEU A 147 10.41 3.19 0.01
N ASP A 148 9.79 3.26 -1.17
CA ASP A 148 8.56 4.05 -1.36
C ASP A 148 7.36 3.28 -0.78
N GLU A 149 6.51 3.94 0.02
CA GLU A 149 5.46 3.35 0.84
C GLU A 149 6.02 2.33 1.87
N ALA A 150 6.96 2.79 2.70
CA ALA A 150 7.78 1.96 3.60
C ALA A 150 6.97 1.10 4.59
N ASP A 151 5.74 1.48 4.92
CA ASP A 151 4.80 0.70 5.74
C ASP A 151 4.49 -0.70 5.17
N LYS A 152 4.77 -0.93 3.89
CA LYS A 152 4.61 -2.25 3.24
C LYS A 152 5.83 -3.15 3.37
N PHE A 153 6.96 -2.58 3.68
CA PHE A 153 8.24 -3.30 3.72
C PHE A 153 8.58 -3.90 5.09
N ASP A 154 7.65 -3.86 6.05
CA ASP A 154 7.89 -4.24 7.44
C ASP A 154 8.64 -5.58 7.59
N ASN A 155 8.18 -6.65 6.92
CA ASN A 155 8.85 -7.94 6.94
C ASN A 155 10.25 -7.91 6.28
N TYR A 156 10.44 -7.11 5.23
CA TYR A 156 11.72 -7.01 4.52
C TYR A 156 12.73 -6.17 5.28
N ILE A 157 12.27 -5.14 5.97
CA ILE A 157 13.12 -4.33 6.86
C ILE A 157 13.78 -5.25 7.89
N GLU A 158 13.01 -6.10 8.58
CA GLU A 158 13.54 -7.02 9.60
C GLU A 158 14.38 -8.16 9.04
N THR A 159 13.97 -8.75 7.94
CA THR A 159 14.58 -9.99 7.46
C THR A 159 15.75 -9.76 6.51
N ILE A 160 15.80 -8.61 5.84
CA ILE A 160 16.78 -8.32 4.78
C ILE A 160 17.56 -7.04 5.08
N PHE A 161 16.90 -5.88 5.20
CA PHE A 161 17.62 -4.60 5.22
C PHE A 161 18.42 -4.38 6.50
N ILE A 162 17.92 -4.80 7.67
CA ILE A 162 18.70 -4.75 8.93
C ILE A 162 19.96 -5.60 8.80
N LYS A 163 19.87 -6.80 8.26
CA LYS A 163 21.05 -7.64 8.06
C LYS A 163 22.03 -7.03 7.06
N LEU A 164 21.51 -6.38 6.03
CA LEU A 164 22.34 -5.76 5.01
C LEU A 164 23.17 -4.61 5.59
N VAL A 165 22.56 -3.71 6.38
CA VAL A 165 23.28 -2.61 7.03
C VAL A 165 24.22 -3.08 8.14
N GLN A 166 23.94 -4.22 8.78
CA GLN A 166 24.86 -4.83 9.74
C GLN A 166 26.10 -5.47 9.10
N LEU A 167 25.98 -5.91 7.85
CA LEU A 167 27.08 -6.53 7.10
C LEU A 167 27.91 -5.52 6.33
N HIS A 168 27.35 -4.35 6.00
CA HIS A 168 27.96 -3.38 5.11
C HIS A 168 27.74 -1.96 5.62
N ASN A 169 28.80 -1.31 6.10
CA ASN A 169 28.77 0.04 6.68
C ASN A 169 28.49 1.14 5.66
N ASN A 170 28.57 0.83 4.37
CA ASN A 170 28.34 1.74 3.25
C ASN A 170 26.90 1.68 2.71
N VAL A 171 25.98 1.07 3.45
CA VAL A 171 24.55 0.96 3.10
C VAL A 171 23.69 1.84 4.00
N GLU A 172 22.85 2.67 3.41
CA GLU A 172 21.86 3.48 4.12
C GLU A 172 20.46 3.26 3.52
N VAL A 173 19.42 3.20 4.37
CA VAL A 173 18.04 2.89 3.96
C VAL A 173 17.13 4.08 4.22
N PHE A 174 16.49 4.60 3.17
CA PHE A 174 15.52 5.69 3.22
C PHE A 174 14.10 5.14 3.14
N MET A 175 13.30 5.39 4.16
CA MET A 175 11.92 4.94 4.28
C MET A 175 10.95 6.09 4.02
N LEU A 176 10.30 6.12 2.85
CA LEU A 176 9.30 7.13 2.53
C LEU A 176 7.90 6.64 2.89
N THR A 177 7.15 7.41 3.66
CA THR A 177 5.79 7.02 4.05
C THR A 177 4.88 8.21 4.32
N ALA A 178 3.58 8.02 4.05
CA ALA A 178 2.52 8.90 4.51
C ALA A 178 1.79 8.31 5.74
N THR A 179 2.09 7.06 6.08
CA THR A 179 1.47 6.34 7.20
C THR A 179 2.55 5.87 8.18
N PRO A 180 3.20 6.79 8.93
CA PRO A 180 4.36 6.49 9.76
C PRO A 180 4.04 5.68 11.03
N GLN A 181 2.77 5.63 11.44
CA GLN A 181 2.34 5.01 12.70
C GLN A 181 2.82 3.56 12.89
N PRO A 182 2.74 2.63 11.91
CA PRO A 182 3.23 1.26 12.09
C PRO A 182 4.74 1.21 12.36
N ILE A 183 5.50 2.10 11.71
CA ILE A 183 6.96 2.15 11.82
C ILE A 183 7.37 2.66 13.20
N PHE A 184 6.83 3.81 13.65
CA PHE A 184 7.13 4.37 14.97
C PHE A 184 6.59 3.53 16.14
N LYS A 185 5.55 2.74 15.96
CA LYS A 185 5.12 1.76 16.98
C LYS A 185 6.13 0.63 17.18
N LYS A 186 6.92 0.34 16.17
CA LYS A 186 7.85 -0.79 16.15
C LYS A 186 9.25 -0.39 16.60
N TYR A 187 9.74 0.77 16.16
CA TYR A 187 11.07 1.27 16.44
C TYR A 187 11.00 2.42 17.42
N LYS A 188 11.85 2.35 18.48
CA LYS A 188 11.84 3.35 19.56
C LYS A 188 12.39 4.70 19.11
N GLU A 189 13.38 4.67 18.24
CA GLU A 189 14.13 5.83 17.75
C GLU A 189 14.36 5.66 16.25
N LEU A 190 14.21 6.74 15.49
CA LEU A 190 14.43 6.76 14.05
C LEU A 190 15.06 8.09 13.64
N ARG A 191 16.11 8.01 12.83
CA ARG A 191 16.60 9.18 12.11
C ARG A 191 15.50 9.67 11.17
N THR A 192 14.98 10.84 11.44
CA THR A 192 13.87 11.44 10.68
C THR A 192 14.39 12.64 9.88
N MET A 193 14.07 12.67 8.60
CA MET A 193 14.44 13.79 7.75
C MET A 193 13.55 14.99 8.07
N ALA A 194 14.17 16.07 8.52
CA ALA A 194 13.53 17.36 8.70
C ALA A 194 13.44 18.08 7.34
N LEU A 195 12.25 18.48 6.97
CA LEU A 195 11.96 19.17 5.71
C LEU A 195 11.36 20.53 6.02
N GLU A 196 11.86 21.59 5.39
CA GLU A 196 11.33 22.95 5.54
C GLU A 196 9.83 23.00 5.22
N ASN A 197 9.44 22.37 4.14
CA ASN A 197 8.04 22.32 3.71
C ASN A 197 7.52 20.88 3.63
N THR A 198 6.72 20.50 4.62
CA THR A 198 6.02 19.19 4.60
C THR A 198 5.03 19.13 3.45
N THR A 199 4.37 20.27 3.15
CA THR A 199 3.45 20.44 2.02
C THR A 199 3.69 21.79 1.38
N LEU A 200 3.54 21.87 0.06
CA LEU A 200 3.57 23.15 -0.66
C LEU A 200 2.32 23.99 -0.38
N PRO A 201 2.34 25.32 -0.58
CA PRO A 201 1.13 26.17 -0.49
C PRO A 201 0.01 25.74 -1.44
N THR A 202 0.40 25.08 -2.54
CA THR A 202 -0.52 24.54 -3.57
C THR A 202 -1.15 23.21 -3.18
N TYR A 203 -0.78 22.66 -2.02
CA TYR A 203 -1.30 21.36 -1.56
C TYR A 203 -2.75 21.49 -1.09
N HIS A 204 -3.61 20.68 -1.68
CA HIS A 204 -4.97 20.42 -1.25
C HIS A 204 -4.97 19.22 -0.32
N GLY A 205 -5.24 19.42 0.95
CA GLY A 205 -5.33 18.38 1.97
C GLY A 205 -6.77 17.93 2.20
N TRP A 206 -6.95 17.01 3.14
CA TRP A 206 -8.28 16.49 3.48
C TRP A 206 -9.21 17.58 4.04
N ASN A 207 -8.68 18.48 4.86
CA ASN A 207 -9.44 19.57 5.46
C ASN A 207 -9.86 20.66 4.44
N ASP A 208 -9.28 20.64 3.24
CA ASP A 208 -9.66 21.55 2.16
C ASP A 208 -10.87 21.03 1.35
N CYS A 209 -11.27 19.75 1.53
CA CYS A 209 -12.44 19.18 0.87
C CYS A 209 -13.75 19.69 1.49
N ASP A 210 -14.81 19.75 0.67
CA ASP A 210 -16.20 19.96 1.14
C ASP A 210 -16.76 18.63 1.67
N ILE A 211 -16.54 18.35 2.97
CA ILE A 211 -16.88 17.07 3.60
C ILE A 211 -18.37 17.02 3.97
N GLN A 212 -19.07 16.01 3.45
CA GLN A 212 -20.47 15.71 3.70
C GLN A 212 -20.58 14.37 4.47
N ILE A 213 -20.79 14.44 5.77
CA ILE A 213 -20.92 13.22 6.60
C ILE A 213 -22.29 12.60 6.35
N ARG A 214 -22.30 11.27 6.13
CA ARG A 214 -23.50 10.45 5.99
C ARG A 214 -23.35 9.14 6.77
N GLU A 215 -24.42 8.69 7.38
CA GLU A 215 -24.48 7.34 7.91
C GLU A 215 -24.55 6.31 6.77
N ASN A 216 -23.87 5.19 6.93
CA ASN A 216 -24.01 4.08 6.00
C ASN A 216 -25.18 3.18 6.44
N GLU A 217 -26.35 3.43 5.90
CA GLU A 217 -27.59 2.67 6.18
C GLU A 217 -27.46 1.17 5.81
N ASN A 218 -26.46 0.82 5.00
CA ASN A 218 -26.17 -0.54 4.56
C ASN A 218 -25.06 -1.20 5.40
N GLY A 219 -24.81 -0.72 6.61
CA GLY A 219 -23.79 -1.22 7.53
C GLY A 219 -22.36 -0.97 7.00
N THR A 220 -21.61 -2.02 6.69
CA THR A 220 -20.21 -1.90 6.19
C THR A 220 -20.10 -2.06 4.67
N SER A 221 -21.22 -2.10 3.94
CA SER A 221 -21.20 -2.31 2.48
C SER A 221 -20.70 -1.09 1.73
N THR A 222 -19.57 -1.19 1.06
CA THR A 222 -19.00 -0.15 0.20
C THR A 222 -19.93 0.21 -0.95
N ILE A 223 -20.47 -0.79 -1.66
CA ILE A 223 -21.38 -0.58 -2.77
C ILE A 223 -22.75 -0.08 -2.29
N GLY A 224 -23.20 -0.53 -1.10
CA GLY A 224 -24.44 -0.04 -0.49
C GLY A 224 -24.38 1.44 -0.20
N PHE A 225 -23.30 1.90 0.43
CA PHE A 225 -23.06 3.33 0.68
C PHE A 225 -22.95 4.13 -0.63
N ALA A 226 -22.16 3.64 -1.60
CA ALA A 226 -22.04 4.31 -2.89
C ALA A 226 -23.38 4.44 -3.63
N ARG A 227 -24.27 3.45 -3.51
CA ARG A 227 -25.61 3.49 -4.09
C ARG A 227 -26.48 4.53 -3.39
N GLN A 228 -26.51 4.53 -2.06
CA GLN A 228 -27.24 5.49 -1.22
C GLN A 228 -26.86 6.93 -1.61
N ILE A 229 -25.56 7.23 -1.66
CA ILE A 229 -25.08 8.56 -2.02
C ILE A 229 -25.36 8.90 -3.49
N ALA A 230 -25.18 7.97 -4.42
CA ALA A 230 -25.50 8.20 -5.83
C ALA A 230 -26.97 8.51 -6.06
N ASP A 231 -27.89 7.89 -5.29
CA ASP A 231 -29.32 8.20 -5.31
C ASP A 231 -29.60 9.60 -4.75
N GLU A 232 -28.96 9.99 -3.65
CA GLU A 232 -29.03 11.34 -3.10
C GLU A 232 -28.54 12.38 -4.11
N MET A 233 -27.36 12.18 -4.70
CA MET A 233 -26.78 13.09 -5.70
C MET A 233 -27.65 13.22 -6.96
N LEU A 234 -28.31 12.13 -7.36
CA LEU A 234 -29.23 12.14 -8.51
C LEU A 234 -30.46 13.01 -8.23
N VAL A 235 -31.07 12.84 -7.04
CA VAL A 235 -32.23 13.63 -6.59
C VAL A 235 -31.86 15.11 -6.47
N ASN A 236 -30.67 15.41 -5.96
CA ASN A 236 -30.18 16.78 -5.79
C ASN A 236 -29.68 17.42 -7.10
N GLY A 237 -29.63 16.70 -8.21
CA GLY A 237 -29.12 17.19 -9.49
C GLY A 237 -27.61 17.48 -9.47
N GLU A 238 -26.84 16.75 -8.68
CA GLU A 238 -25.38 16.93 -8.55
C GLU A 238 -24.60 16.08 -9.56
N LEU A 239 -25.19 15.00 -10.09
CA LEU A 239 -24.61 14.19 -11.17
C LEU A 239 -24.85 14.87 -12.51
N ILE A 240 -24.14 15.96 -12.74
CA ILE A 240 -24.24 16.74 -13.98
C ILE A 240 -23.21 16.30 -15.02
N PRO A 241 -23.45 16.52 -16.32
CA PRO A 241 -22.45 16.30 -17.37
C PRO A 241 -21.10 16.96 -17.03
N GLY A 242 -20.02 16.23 -17.27
CA GLY A 242 -18.66 16.68 -16.98
C GLY A 242 -18.20 16.54 -15.54
N ALA A 243 -19.09 16.26 -14.57
CA ALA A 243 -18.71 15.96 -13.20
C ALA A 243 -17.88 14.67 -13.12
N LYS A 244 -16.79 14.70 -12.37
CA LYS A 244 -15.81 13.61 -12.24
C LYS A 244 -15.72 13.18 -10.78
N GLY A 245 -15.92 11.89 -10.51
CA GLY A 245 -15.90 11.34 -9.17
C GLY A 245 -14.87 10.24 -8.95
N TYR A 246 -14.41 10.12 -7.70
CA TYR A 246 -13.64 8.99 -7.22
C TYR A 246 -14.46 8.15 -6.24
N VAL A 247 -14.68 6.87 -6.58
CA VAL A 247 -15.50 5.94 -5.78
C VAL A 247 -14.79 4.59 -5.71
N PRO A 248 -13.96 4.34 -4.68
CA PRO A 248 -13.28 3.05 -4.54
C PRO A 248 -14.27 1.91 -4.32
N SER A 249 -13.90 0.72 -4.75
CA SER A 249 -14.64 -0.53 -4.54
C SER A 249 -13.81 -1.51 -3.71
N ASP A 250 -14.37 -2.67 -3.37
CA ASP A 250 -13.64 -3.72 -2.67
C ASP A 250 -12.59 -4.39 -3.59
N ARG A 251 -11.73 -5.24 -3.01
CA ARG A 251 -10.59 -5.83 -3.73
C ARG A 251 -10.93 -6.83 -4.83
N ASN A 252 -12.14 -7.33 -4.88
CA ASN A 252 -12.51 -8.37 -5.83
C ASN A 252 -13.10 -7.80 -7.12
N ILE A 253 -12.85 -8.47 -8.25
CA ILE A 253 -13.33 -8.05 -9.57
C ILE A 253 -14.86 -7.95 -9.62
N LYS A 254 -15.57 -8.80 -8.88
CA LYS A 254 -17.04 -8.75 -8.82
C LYS A 254 -17.51 -7.41 -8.27
N SER A 255 -16.92 -6.93 -7.16
CA SER A 255 -17.25 -5.63 -6.58
C SER A 255 -17.00 -4.48 -7.58
N HIS A 256 -15.92 -4.55 -8.37
CA HIS A 256 -15.68 -3.57 -9.44
C HIS A 256 -16.79 -3.57 -10.49
N ASN A 257 -17.23 -4.75 -10.90
CA ASN A 257 -18.32 -4.89 -11.87
C ASN A 257 -19.65 -4.43 -11.30
N ASP A 258 -19.97 -4.81 -10.06
CA ASP A 258 -21.21 -4.42 -9.40
C ASP A 258 -21.27 -2.88 -9.22
N MET A 259 -20.14 -2.24 -8.87
CA MET A 259 -20.02 -0.78 -8.78
C MET A 259 -20.24 -0.12 -10.14
N ARG A 260 -19.59 -0.64 -11.20
CA ARG A 260 -19.78 -0.17 -12.57
C ARG A 260 -21.23 -0.24 -12.99
N ASP A 261 -21.84 -1.41 -12.85
CA ASP A 261 -23.20 -1.64 -13.33
C ASP A 261 -24.21 -0.76 -12.55
N MET A 262 -23.99 -0.55 -11.27
CA MET A 262 -24.78 0.34 -10.44
C MET A 262 -24.76 1.80 -10.96
N PHE A 263 -23.58 2.35 -11.24
CA PHE A 263 -23.44 3.71 -11.74
C PHE A 263 -23.89 3.88 -13.19
N VAL A 264 -23.60 2.92 -14.08
CA VAL A 264 -24.03 2.94 -15.48
C VAL A 264 -25.55 2.97 -15.58
N ASN A 265 -26.26 2.19 -14.73
CA ASN A 265 -27.73 2.20 -14.67
C ASN A 265 -28.33 3.54 -14.18
N LYS A 266 -27.51 4.41 -13.59
CA LYS A 266 -27.88 5.78 -13.16
C LYS A 266 -27.45 6.85 -14.18
N GLY A 267 -27.02 6.46 -15.38
CA GLY A 267 -26.59 7.40 -16.41
C GLY A 267 -25.18 7.97 -16.21
N VAL A 268 -24.33 7.31 -15.42
CA VAL A 268 -22.96 7.72 -15.12
C VAL A 268 -21.96 6.88 -15.92
N ALA A 269 -21.03 7.49 -16.61
CA ALA A 269 -19.92 6.80 -17.25
C ALA A 269 -18.92 6.28 -16.20
N VAL A 270 -18.38 5.08 -16.40
CA VAL A 270 -17.53 4.44 -15.38
C VAL A 270 -16.20 3.98 -15.94
N PHE A 271 -15.12 4.45 -15.35
CA PHE A 271 -13.80 3.92 -15.55
C PHE A 271 -13.49 2.88 -14.46
N VAL A 272 -13.33 1.62 -14.83
CA VAL A 272 -12.87 0.55 -13.94
C VAL A 272 -11.37 0.37 -14.11
N VAL A 273 -10.62 0.56 -13.04
CA VAL A 273 -9.17 0.37 -13.01
C VAL A 273 -8.82 -0.85 -12.17
N ASN A 274 -8.26 -1.87 -12.80
CA ASN A 274 -7.87 -3.10 -12.12
C ASN A 274 -6.57 -3.71 -12.71
N GLY A 275 -6.22 -4.93 -12.27
CA GLY A 275 -5.05 -5.66 -12.75
C GLY A 275 -4.99 -5.85 -14.27
N SER A 276 -6.12 -5.83 -14.98
CA SER A 276 -6.20 -6.03 -16.43
C SER A 276 -6.02 -4.74 -17.25
N GLY A 277 -6.12 -3.56 -16.62
CA GLY A 277 -6.02 -2.27 -17.31
C GLY A 277 -7.12 -1.30 -16.93
N VAL A 278 -7.47 -0.43 -17.85
CA VAL A 278 -8.57 0.54 -17.76
C VAL A 278 -9.72 0.07 -18.65
N GLU A 279 -10.92 0.01 -18.11
CA GLU A 279 -12.15 -0.27 -18.83
C GLU A 279 -13.09 0.92 -18.69
N LEU A 280 -13.50 1.54 -19.79
CA LEU A 280 -14.56 2.54 -19.83
C LEU A 280 -15.88 1.87 -20.20
N THR A 281 -16.94 2.16 -19.45
CA THR A 281 -18.30 1.79 -19.78
C THR A 281 -19.16 3.05 -19.82
N LEU A 282 -19.82 3.27 -20.96
CA LEU A 282 -20.70 4.41 -21.17
C LEU A 282 -22.14 4.04 -20.82
N PRO A 283 -22.95 4.96 -20.27
CA PRO A 283 -24.38 4.75 -20.10
C PRO A 283 -25.08 4.65 -21.47
N GLN A 284 -26.13 3.82 -21.54
CA GLN A 284 -26.92 3.67 -22.76
C GLN A 284 -28.08 4.67 -22.79
N PRO A 285 -28.43 5.19 -23.98
CA PRO A 285 -29.67 5.92 -24.12
C PRO A 285 -30.88 4.99 -23.82
N SER A 286 -31.95 5.57 -23.31
CA SER A 286 -33.16 4.82 -23.03
C SER A 286 -34.21 5.08 -24.12
N PRO A 287 -34.77 4.05 -24.78
CA PRO A 287 -34.52 2.62 -24.63
C PRO A 287 -33.17 2.19 -25.19
N PRO A 288 -32.50 1.17 -24.62
CA PRO A 288 -31.19 0.77 -25.06
C PRO A 288 -31.22 0.13 -26.45
N PRO A 289 -30.34 0.56 -27.38
CA PRO A 289 -30.26 -0.03 -28.72
C PRO A 289 -29.60 -1.42 -28.73
N SER A 290 -28.95 -1.79 -27.62
CA SER A 290 -28.25 -3.07 -27.43
C SER A 290 -28.46 -3.57 -26.01
N PRO A 291 -28.47 -4.89 -25.75
CA PRO A 291 -28.66 -5.46 -24.43
C PRO A 291 -27.50 -5.19 -23.45
N GLN A 292 -26.36 -4.72 -23.92
CA GLN A 292 -25.21 -4.40 -23.05
C GLN A 292 -24.60 -3.04 -23.40
N PRO A 293 -24.21 -2.23 -22.38
CA PRO A 293 -23.51 -0.98 -22.61
C PRO A 293 -22.14 -1.21 -23.27
N PRO A 294 -21.70 -0.30 -24.16
CA PRO A 294 -20.40 -0.42 -24.81
C PRO A 294 -19.28 -0.39 -23.77
N ARG A 295 -18.40 -1.39 -23.82
CA ARG A 295 -17.22 -1.54 -22.95
C ARG A 295 -15.96 -1.41 -23.78
N ILE A 296 -15.14 -0.44 -23.42
CA ILE A 296 -13.88 -0.14 -24.09
C ILE A 296 -12.76 -0.49 -23.14
N ARG A 297 -11.91 -1.45 -23.52
CA ARG A 297 -10.75 -1.87 -22.72
C ARG A 297 -9.47 -1.42 -23.36
N VAL A 298 -8.59 -0.82 -22.53
CA VAL A 298 -7.24 -0.45 -22.94
C VAL A 298 -6.24 -1.22 -22.07
N PRO A 299 -5.29 -1.97 -22.70
CA PRO A 299 -4.25 -2.66 -21.97
C PRO A 299 -3.30 -1.64 -21.30
N LYS A 300 -2.55 -2.09 -20.29
CA LYS A 300 -1.60 -1.27 -19.52
C LYS A 300 -0.34 -0.94 -20.33
N THR A 301 -0.47 -0.18 -21.40
CA THR A 301 0.66 0.20 -22.27
C THR A 301 1.21 1.59 -21.97
N LYS A 302 0.38 2.49 -21.41
CA LYS A 302 0.71 3.87 -21.03
C LYS A 302 0.48 4.10 -19.54
N GLU A 303 0.79 5.29 -19.04
CA GLU A 303 0.39 5.70 -17.70
C GLU A 303 -1.13 5.71 -17.52
N LEU A 304 -1.58 5.41 -16.30
CA LEU A 304 -2.99 5.30 -15.99
C LEU A 304 -3.76 6.59 -16.33
N HIS A 305 -3.21 7.74 -15.94
CA HIS A 305 -3.85 9.04 -16.20
C HIS A 305 -3.94 9.35 -17.69
N GLN A 306 -2.91 8.98 -18.48
CA GLN A 306 -2.94 9.16 -19.94
C GLN A 306 -4.06 8.36 -20.57
N HIS A 307 -4.21 7.07 -20.20
CA HIS A 307 -5.31 6.25 -20.69
C HIS A 307 -6.69 6.81 -20.31
N ILE A 308 -6.84 7.32 -19.08
CA ILE A 308 -8.10 7.91 -18.63
C ILE A 308 -8.42 9.16 -19.45
N ILE A 309 -7.44 10.06 -19.65
CA ILE A 309 -7.65 11.31 -20.42
C ILE A 309 -7.93 11.00 -21.89
N GLU A 310 -7.19 10.09 -22.52
CA GLU A 310 -7.45 9.67 -23.90
C GLU A 310 -8.87 9.13 -24.05
N LEU A 311 -9.26 8.16 -23.22
CA LEU A 311 -10.62 7.63 -23.25
C LEU A 311 -11.70 8.69 -22.96
N TYR A 312 -11.41 9.60 -22.01
CA TYR A 312 -12.32 10.69 -21.68
C TYR A 312 -12.56 11.62 -22.87
N THR A 313 -11.50 11.91 -23.62
CA THR A 313 -11.55 12.80 -24.79
C THR A 313 -12.10 12.08 -26.02
N ASP A 314 -11.57 10.90 -26.36
CA ASP A 314 -11.91 10.16 -27.59
C ASP A 314 -13.39 9.74 -27.63
N TYR A 315 -13.97 9.47 -26.46
CA TYR A 315 -15.38 9.07 -26.34
C TYR A 315 -16.30 10.18 -25.82
N ASP A 316 -15.81 11.43 -25.76
CA ASP A 316 -16.57 12.60 -25.31
C ASP A 316 -17.35 12.34 -24.00
N VAL A 317 -16.63 11.75 -23.01
CA VAL A 317 -17.22 11.37 -21.72
C VAL A 317 -17.76 12.57 -20.95
N SER A 318 -17.37 13.78 -21.33
CA SER A 318 -17.88 15.04 -20.77
C SER A 318 -19.41 15.21 -20.88
N ARG A 319 -20.07 14.47 -21.78
CA ARG A 319 -21.54 14.46 -21.91
C ARG A 319 -22.25 13.81 -20.72
N TRP A 320 -21.54 13.07 -19.90
CA TRP A 320 -22.08 12.38 -18.73
C TRP A 320 -21.31 12.76 -17.48
N PRO A 321 -21.90 12.64 -16.28
CA PRO A 321 -21.09 12.48 -15.09
C PRO A 321 -20.25 11.21 -15.22
N CYS A 322 -19.06 11.18 -14.64
CA CYS A 322 -18.23 9.99 -14.68
C CYS A 322 -17.61 9.67 -13.31
N VAL A 323 -17.34 8.39 -13.07
CA VAL A 323 -16.63 7.92 -11.88
C VAL A 323 -15.45 7.05 -12.24
N ILE A 324 -14.39 7.15 -11.46
CA ILE A 324 -13.28 6.19 -11.46
C ILE A 324 -13.46 5.26 -10.27
N THR A 325 -13.49 3.96 -10.54
CA THR A 325 -13.60 2.92 -9.52
C THR A 325 -12.51 1.87 -9.66
N GLY A 326 -12.23 1.18 -8.57
CA GLY A 326 -11.20 0.15 -8.44
C GLY A 326 -10.75 0.04 -6.99
N ASN A 327 -9.69 -0.72 -6.73
CA ASN A 327 -9.13 -0.83 -5.39
C ASN A 327 -7.62 -0.65 -5.42
N ILE A 328 -6.82 -1.70 -5.35
CA ILE A 328 -5.35 -1.63 -5.23
C ILE A 328 -4.72 -0.82 -6.37
N CYS A 329 -5.24 -0.93 -7.59
CA CYS A 329 -4.70 -0.24 -8.76
C CYS A 329 -5.00 1.26 -8.80
N VAL A 330 -5.94 1.76 -8.01
CA VAL A 330 -6.25 3.19 -7.84
C VAL A 330 -5.93 3.70 -6.44
N GLY A 331 -5.79 2.79 -5.47
CA GLY A 331 -5.69 3.11 -4.05
C GLY A 331 -4.33 3.56 -3.55
N ARG A 332 -3.22 3.41 -4.29
CA ARG A 332 -1.87 3.75 -3.79
C ARG A 332 -0.93 4.30 -4.86
N GLY A 333 -0.17 5.33 -4.51
CA GLY A 333 1.00 5.82 -5.27
C GLY A 333 0.74 6.37 -6.68
N ILE A 334 -0.42 6.11 -7.30
CA ILE A 334 -0.73 6.50 -8.67
C ILE A 334 -1.39 7.87 -8.68
N SER A 335 -0.87 8.79 -9.46
CA SER A 335 -1.55 10.06 -9.72
C SER A 335 -2.60 9.86 -10.80
N ILE A 336 -3.86 10.19 -10.49
CA ILE A 336 -4.97 10.14 -11.44
C ILE A 336 -5.31 11.55 -11.91
N GLN A 337 -5.34 12.51 -10.98
CA GLN A 337 -5.67 13.89 -11.26
C GLN A 337 -4.60 14.59 -12.09
N GLN A 338 -5.04 15.39 -13.04
CA GLN A 338 -4.24 16.23 -13.93
C GLN A 338 -4.98 17.57 -14.15
N PRO A 339 -4.34 18.62 -14.66
CA PRO A 339 -5.01 19.90 -14.89
C PRO A 339 -6.33 19.78 -15.66
N ASN A 340 -6.42 18.84 -16.61
CA ASN A 340 -7.63 18.61 -17.42
C ASN A 340 -8.59 17.59 -16.81
N PHE A 341 -8.23 16.94 -15.70
CA PHE A 341 -9.01 15.90 -15.08
C PHE A 341 -8.91 15.94 -13.55
N MET A 342 -9.64 16.87 -12.94
CA MET A 342 -9.76 17.01 -11.49
C MET A 342 -11.08 16.37 -11.01
N PHE A 343 -11.06 15.75 -9.82
CA PHE A 343 -12.27 15.25 -9.21
C PHE A 343 -13.13 16.38 -8.64
N ASN A 344 -14.42 16.36 -8.96
CA ASN A 344 -15.43 17.26 -8.41
C ASN A 344 -16.06 16.67 -7.14
N PHE A 345 -16.08 15.32 -7.03
CA PHE A 345 -16.64 14.65 -5.87
C PHE A 345 -15.92 13.34 -5.53
N GLY A 346 -16.14 12.87 -4.30
CA GLY A 346 -15.71 11.57 -3.82
C GLY A 346 -16.81 10.88 -3.01
N ILE A 347 -16.90 9.54 -3.09
CA ILE A 347 -17.78 8.73 -2.22
C ILE A 347 -16.90 7.69 -1.53
N LEU A 348 -16.64 7.90 -0.24
CA LEU A 348 -15.68 7.13 0.54
C LEU A 348 -16.35 6.53 1.78
N SER A 349 -16.54 5.22 1.79
CA SER A 349 -17.10 4.49 2.93
C SER A 349 -16.01 3.94 3.84
N ASN A 350 -16.44 3.32 4.93
CA ASN A 350 -15.53 2.66 5.87
C ASN A 350 -14.64 1.62 5.18
N CYS A 351 -13.36 1.64 5.52
CA CYS A 351 -12.36 0.67 5.05
C CYS A 351 -12.00 -0.30 6.18
N ALA A 352 -11.67 -1.54 5.81
CA ALA A 352 -11.26 -2.57 6.75
C ALA A 352 -9.95 -2.22 7.49
N LYS A 353 -9.11 -1.36 6.90
CA LYS A 353 -7.84 -0.91 7.48
C LYS A 353 -7.77 0.61 7.46
N LYS A 354 -7.34 1.20 8.57
CA LYS A 354 -7.13 2.65 8.68
C LYS A 354 -6.15 3.20 7.62
N THR A 355 -5.07 2.48 7.33
CA THR A 355 -4.11 2.84 6.27
C THR A 355 -4.74 2.83 4.88
N GLU A 356 -5.74 1.98 4.60
CA GLU A 356 -6.48 1.96 3.34
C GLU A 356 -7.39 3.18 3.22
N ALA A 357 -8.05 3.59 4.31
CA ALA A 357 -8.85 4.81 4.36
C ALA A 357 -8.01 6.05 4.06
N SER A 358 -6.86 6.22 4.74
CA SER A 358 -5.92 7.31 4.48
C SER A 358 -5.51 7.39 3.01
N GLN A 359 -5.19 6.25 2.41
CA GLN A 359 -4.75 6.21 1.02
C GLN A 359 -5.87 6.45 0.00
N ASN A 360 -7.09 6.00 0.29
CA ASN A 360 -8.24 6.35 -0.53
C ASN A 360 -8.54 7.86 -0.43
N ALA A 361 -8.46 8.44 0.76
CA ALA A 361 -8.53 9.89 0.94
C ALA A 361 -7.44 10.62 0.14
N GLY A 362 -6.24 10.04 0.08
CA GLY A 362 -5.11 10.57 -0.69
C GLY A 362 -5.38 10.75 -2.19
N ARG A 363 -6.39 10.09 -2.77
CA ARG A 363 -6.76 10.29 -4.19
C ARG A 363 -7.40 11.65 -4.45
N LEU A 364 -7.99 12.24 -3.44
CA LEU A 364 -8.62 13.56 -3.50
C LEU A 364 -7.68 14.69 -3.03
N LYS A 365 -6.46 14.35 -2.60
CA LYS A 365 -5.43 15.30 -2.15
C LYS A 365 -4.35 15.49 -3.21
N GLY A 366 -3.56 16.56 -3.09
CA GLY A 366 -2.39 16.77 -3.95
C GLY A 366 -2.03 18.23 -4.16
N ASN A 367 -0.96 18.47 -4.91
CA ASN A 367 -0.47 19.80 -5.22
C ASN A 367 -1.19 20.40 -6.44
N PHE A 368 -2.48 20.67 -6.34
CA PHE A 368 -3.29 21.12 -7.47
C PHE A 368 -4.14 22.37 -7.22
N LYS A 369 -4.00 23.06 -6.08
CA LYS A 369 -4.72 24.32 -5.84
C LYS A 369 -4.40 25.44 -6.86
N HIS A 370 -3.27 25.32 -7.56
CA HIS A 370 -2.84 26.28 -8.59
C HIS A 370 -3.33 25.93 -10.00
N TRP A 371 -4.01 24.80 -10.18
CA TRP A 371 -4.51 24.42 -11.51
C TRP A 371 -5.73 25.26 -11.89
N GLU A 372 -5.80 25.61 -13.15
CA GLU A 372 -6.95 26.33 -13.69
C GLU A 372 -8.26 25.53 -13.47
N GLY A 373 -9.31 26.21 -13.04
CA GLY A 373 -10.59 25.57 -12.73
C GLY A 373 -10.61 24.77 -11.42
N TYR A 374 -9.58 24.89 -10.57
CA TYR A 374 -9.58 24.25 -9.26
C TYR A 374 -10.80 24.65 -8.44
N ALA A 375 -11.48 23.66 -7.90
CA ALA A 375 -12.49 23.78 -6.85
C ALA A 375 -12.33 22.61 -5.86
N PRO A 376 -12.56 22.83 -4.56
CA PRO A 376 -12.55 21.74 -3.58
C PRO A 376 -13.55 20.65 -3.97
N PRO A 377 -13.15 19.37 -3.99
CA PRO A 377 -14.08 18.29 -4.25
C PRO A 377 -15.06 18.13 -3.09
N ARG A 378 -16.34 17.87 -3.40
CA ARG A 378 -17.34 17.46 -2.41
C ARG A 378 -17.16 16.00 -2.08
N VAL A 379 -17.02 15.66 -0.79
CA VAL A 379 -16.72 14.30 -0.37
C VAL A 379 -17.81 13.77 0.56
N TYR A 380 -18.59 12.83 0.07
CA TYR A 380 -19.54 12.08 0.87
C TYR A 380 -18.82 10.94 1.58
N THR A 381 -18.89 10.94 2.91
CA THR A 381 -18.16 9.96 3.70
C THR A 381 -18.82 9.70 5.04
N THR A 382 -18.35 8.67 5.76
CA THR A 382 -18.79 8.38 7.12
C THR A 382 -17.92 9.15 8.14
N GLU A 383 -18.47 9.39 9.33
CA GLU A 383 -17.75 10.06 10.41
C GLU A 383 -16.43 9.35 10.76
N MET A 384 -16.46 8.00 10.83
CA MET A 384 -15.27 7.20 11.10
C MET A 384 -14.20 7.38 10.01
N PHE A 385 -14.59 7.39 8.74
CA PHE A 385 -13.63 7.58 7.66
C PHE A 385 -13.01 8.98 7.71
N ASP A 386 -13.82 10.02 7.89
CA ASP A 386 -13.37 11.41 8.02
C ASP A 386 -12.36 11.57 9.16
N LYS A 387 -12.67 11.02 10.33
CA LYS A 387 -11.79 11.02 11.50
C LYS A 387 -10.43 10.38 11.17
N ILE A 388 -10.43 9.20 10.55
CA ILE A 388 -9.20 8.49 10.16
C ILE A 388 -8.39 9.31 9.16
N ALA A 389 -9.02 9.86 8.13
CA ALA A 389 -8.33 10.62 7.08
C ALA A 389 -7.66 11.89 7.65
N LYS A 390 -8.33 12.61 8.55
CA LYS A 390 -7.79 13.76 9.30
C LYS A 390 -6.63 13.37 10.20
N GLU A 391 -6.81 12.28 10.95
CA GLU A 391 -5.81 11.79 11.90
C GLU A 391 -4.49 11.46 11.20
N TYR A 392 -4.52 10.71 10.11
CA TYR A 392 -3.30 10.31 9.39
C TYR A 392 -2.60 11.50 8.73
N GLU A 393 -3.33 12.44 8.17
CA GLU A 393 -2.73 13.64 7.59
C GLU A 393 -2.07 14.50 8.68
N THR A 394 -2.75 14.69 9.82
CA THR A 394 -2.21 15.42 10.97
C THR A 394 -0.96 14.74 11.53
N GLN A 395 -0.98 13.41 11.68
CA GLN A 395 0.19 12.65 12.14
C GLN A 395 1.39 12.85 11.24
N SER A 396 1.20 12.77 9.92
CA SER A 396 2.30 12.94 8.97
C SER A 396 2.90 14.35 9.03
N ARG A 397 2.07 15.39 9.14
CA ARG A 397 2.53 16.78 9.26
C ARG A 397 3.25 17.03 10.57
N GLU A 398 2.69 16.52 11.66
CA GLU A 398 3.20 16.77 13.00
C GLU A 398 4.54 16.08 13.25
N ILE A 399 4.73 14.84 12.78
CA ILE A 399 6.02 14.15 12.89
C ILE A 399 7.11 14.88 12.12
N ALA A 400 6.79 15.35 10.91
CA ALA A 400 7.74 16.12 10.12
C ALA A 400 8.06 17.48 10.79
N ARG A 401 7.06 18.14 11.41
CA ARG A 401 7.24 19.38 12.18
C ARG A 401 8.16 19.16 13.39
N ILE A 402 7.95 18.10 14.16
CA ILE A 402 8.81 17.75 15.31
C ILE A 402 10.27 17.60 14.84
N ALA A 403 10.51 16.90 13.74
CA ALA A 403 11.86 16.75 13.22
C ALA A 403 12.50 18.09 12.81
N PHE A 404 11.74 18.96 12.16
CA PHE A 404 12.20 20.27 11.71
C PHE A 404 12.51 21.22 12.88
N GLU A 405 11.65 21.24 13.90
CA GLU A 405 11.85 22.03 15.11
C GLU A 405 13.06 21.57 15.92
N LYS A 406 13.32 20.26 16.01
CA LYS A 406 14.51 19.72 16.69
C LYS A 406 15.82 20.20 16.06
N LEU A 407 15.83 20.51 14.79
CA LEU A 407 16.98 21.11 14.07
C LEU A 407 16.94 22.64 14.03
N GLY A 408 16.13 23.26 14.88
CA GLY A 408 16.05 24.72 14.95
C GLY A 408 15.54 25.36 13.66
N GLY A 409 14.69 24.65 12.90
CA GLY A 409 14.12 25.15 11.64
C GLY A 409 15.05 24.98 10.44
N GLN A 410 15.94 24.01 10.44
CA GLN A 410 16.84 23.70 9.33
C GLN A 410 16.52 22.33 8.72
N GLU A 411 16.74 22.18 7.41
CA GLU A 411 16.71 20.86 6.75
C GLU A 411 17.89 20.01 7.23
N GLY A 412 17.66 18.71 7.37
CA GLY A 412 18.68 17.77 7.80
C GLY A 412 18.07 16.48 8.32
N THR A 413 18.81 15.76 9.15
CA THR A 413 18.35 14.51 9.77
C THR A 413 18.53 14.59 11.27
N THR A 414 17.48 14.26 12.04
CA THR A 414 17.51 14.21 13.50
C THR A 414 16.87 12.92 14.01
N ILE A 415 17.20 12.51 15.23
CA ILE A 415 16.55 11.36 15.86
C ILE A 415 15.22 11.82 16.43
N VAL A 416 14.14 11.15 16.05
CA VAL A 416 12.80 11.32 16.62
C VAL A 416 12.43 10.02 17.34
N THR A 417 12.04 10.13 18.61
CA THR A 417 11.67 8.98 19.42
C THR A 417 10.16 8.69 19.35
N ASN A 418 9.79 7.45 19.58
CA ASN A 418 8.38 7.08 19.67
C ASN A 418 7.66 7.78 20.86
N THR A 419 8.39 8.19 21.89
CA THR A 419 7.84 8.96 23.02
C THR A 419 7.44 10.36 22.58
N GLU A 420 8.26 11.05 21.77
CA GLU A 420 7.96 12.38 21.25
C GLU A 420 6.72 12.38 20.34
N VAL A 421 6.57 11.33 19.55
CA VAL A 421 5.42 11.20 18.64
C VAL A 421 4.22 10.47 19.26
N LYS A 422 4.33 10.00 20.49
CA LYS A 422 3.28 9.21 21.15
C LYS A 422 1.94 9.93 21.19
N ASN A 423 1.93 11.21 21.54
CA ASN A 423 0.69 12.00 21.60
C ASN A 423 0.10 12.26 20.21
N VAL A 424 0.91 12.21 19.17
CA VAL A 424 0.49 12.35 17.78
C VAL A 424 -0.07 11.04 17.23
N ILE A 425 0.58 9.91 17.56
CA ILE A 425 0.22 8.57 17.08
C ILE A 425 -0.91 7.95 17.91
N CYS A 426 -1.01 8.30 19.20
CA CYS A 426 -2.00 7.82 20.16
C CYS A 426 -3.06 8.88 20.45
N SER A 427 -3.53 9.64 19.45
CA SER A 427 -4.74 10.44 19.62
C SER A 427 -5.89 9.53 20.08
N GLU A 428 -6.78 10.04 20.93
CA GLU A 428 -7.82 9.27 21.65
C GLU A 428 -8.69 8.33 20.82
N SER A 429 -8.74 8.53 19.50
CA SER A 429 -9.39 7.61 18.57
C SER A 429 -8.71 6.25 18.43
N SER A 430 -7.48 6.09 18.93
CA SER A 430 -6.78 4.80 18.99
C SER A 430 -7.15 3.98 20.23
N GLN A 431 -7.91 4.55 21.14
CA GLN A 431 -8.47 3.86 22.33
C GLN A 431 -9.83 3.17 22.10
N GLU A 432 -10.47 3.28 20.94
CA GLU A 432 -11.11 2.08 20.47
C GLU A 432 -9.97 1.09 20.17
N SER A 433 -9.33 0.66 21.24
CA SER A 433 -8.70 -0.62 21.30
C SER A 433 -9.67 -1.55 20.58
N TYR A 434 -9.33 -2.04 19.41
CA TYR A 434 -9.54 -3.47 19.28
C TYR A 434 -8.90 -3.99 20.56
N GLU A 435 -9.72 -4.16 21.61
CA GLU A 435 -9.37 -5.07 22.67
C GLU A 435 -8.81 -6.23 21.88
N GLU A 436 -7.54 -6.53 22.07
CA GLU A 436 -7.00 -7.79 21.58
C GLU A 436 -7.85 -8.83 22.28
N ARG A 437 -9.04 -9.09 21.73
CA ARG A 437 -9.90 -10.13 22.24
C ARG A 437 -9.06 -11.36 22.10
N GLU A 438 -8.67 -11.89 23.23
CA GLU A 438 -7.98 -13.17 23.21
C GLU A 438 -8.91 -14.14 22.47
N PRO A 439 -8.38 -14.88 21.51
CA PRO A 439 -9.21 -15.81 20.76
C PRO A 439 -9.78 -16.83 21.74
N VAL A 440 -11.05 -17.11 21.61
CA VAL A 440 -11.64 -18.26 22.29
C VAL A 440 -11.18 -19.52 21.57
N ILE A 441 -10.50 -20.40 22.29
CA ILE A 441 -9.99 -21.68 21.80
C ILE A 441 -10.83 -22.79 22.40
N LYS A 442 -11.49 -23.59 21.54
CA LYS A 442 -12.15 -24.83 21.92
C LYS A 442 -11.43 -26.00 21.28
N ILE A 443 -11.10 -27.00 22.08
CA ILE A 443 -10.35 -28.19 21.66
C ILE A 443 -11.30 -29.39 21.72
N PHE A 444 -11.33 -30.15 20.64
CA PHE A 444 -12.13 -31.36 20.49
C PHE A 444 -11.22 -32.51 20.08
N THR A 445 -11.52 -33.72 20.55
CA THR A 445 -10.88 -34.94 20.11
C THR A 445 -11.61 -35.60 18.94
N ASP A 446 -12.86 -35.22 18.71
CA ASP A 446 -13.67 -35.68 17.59
C ASP A 446 -13.97 -34.55 16.60
N PHE A 447 -13.87 -34.86 15.31
CA PHE A 447 -14.11 -33.90 14.24
C PHE A 447 -15.59 -33.48 14.12
N TYR A 448 -16.49 -34.42 14.36
CA TYR A 448 -17.93 -34.13 14.23
C TYR A 448 -18.42 -33.25 15.37
N GLU A 449 -17.88 -33.41 16.56
CA GLU A 449 -18.16 -32.51 17.70
C GLU A 449 -17.66 -31.11 17.40
N ALA A 450 -16.43 -30.95 16.89
CA ALA A 450 -15.89 -29.66 16.49
C ALA A 450 -16.76 -29.00 15.39
N LYS A 451 -17.24 -29.79 14.43
CA LYS A 451 -18.11 -29.32 13.34
C LYS A 451 -19.49 -28.93 13.86
N THR A 452 -20.04 -29.67 14.79
CA THR A 452 -21.33 -29.38 15.42
C THR A 452 -21.24 -28.08 16.21
N TYR A 453 -20.20 -27.90 17.02
CA TYR A 453 -19.94 -26.65 17.73
C TYR A 453 -19.86 -25.45 16.78
N VAL A 454 -19.12 -25.57 15.68
CA VAL A 454 -19.05 -24.50 14.66
C VAL A 454 -20.42 -24.17 14.08
N LYS A 455 -21.23 -25.18 13.81
CA LYS A 455 -22.58 -24.99 13.24
C LYS A 455 -23.56 -24.37 14.21
N GLU A 456 -23.55 -24.80 15.46
CA GLU A 456 -24.56 -24.43 16.47
C GLU A 456 -24.17 -23.12 17.19
N GLU A 457 -22.91 -23.00 17.63
CA GLU A 457 -22.46 -21.87 18.45
C GLU A 457 -21.89 -20.72 17.63
N LEU A 458 -21.28 -21.01 16.48
CA LEU A 458 -20.69 -19.96 15.66
C LEU A 458 -21.57 -19.55 14.46
N GLY A 459 -22.67 -20.26 14.23
CA GLY A 459 -23.73 -19.92 13.30
C GLY A 459 -23.25 -19.44 11.93
N ASN A 460 -23.62 -18.21 11.54
CA ASN A 460 -23.28 -17.62 10.23
C ASN A 460 -21.88 -17.02 10.15
N LYS A 461 -20.98 -17.29 11.10
CA LYS A 461 -19.60 -16.78 11.03
C LYS A 461 -18.87 -17.39 9.84
N ARG A 462 -18.12 -16.56 9.10
CA ARG A 462 -17.32 -17.01 7.95
C ARG A 462 -16.11 -17.81 8.41
N GLY A 463 -16.01 -19.06 8.02
CA GLY A 463 -14.89 -19.95 8.33
C GLY A 463 -14.20 -20.52 7.11
N PRO A 464 -13.02 -21.11 7.30
CA PRO A 464 -12.29 -21.78 6.24
C PRO A 464 -12.97 -23.08 5.81
N ASN A 465 -12.60 -23.51 4.61
CA ASN A 465 -13.09 -24.71 3.97
C ASN A 465 -12.96 -25.97 4.82
N ASN A 466 -13.86 -26.92 4.55
CA ASN A 466 -14.02 -28.22 5.17
C ASN A 466 -12.67 -28.96 5.35
N PRO A 467 -12.19 -29.21 6.59
CA PRO A 467 -10.93 -29.90 6.85
C PRO A 467 -10.94 -31.36 6.42
N SER A 468 -12.09 -31.97 6.21
CA SER A 468 -12.21 -33.39 5.78
C SER A 468 -11.57 -33.68 4.41
N LYS A 469 -11.23 -32.70 3.62
CA LYS A 469 -10.54 -32.84 2.33
C LYS A 469 -9.02 -33.04 2.44
N ASN A 470 -8.46 -32.91 3.63
CA ASN A 470 -7.02 -32.86 3.85
C ASN A 470 -6.46 -34.08 4.60
N ILE A 471 -7.14 -35.22 4.56
CA ILE A 471 -6.61 -36.47 5.10
C ILE A 471 -5.67 -37.11 4.06
N ASN A 472 -4.43 -37.43 4.46
CA ASN A 472 -3.51 -38.16 3.60
C ASN A 472 -3.78 -39.70 3.65
N SER A 473 -3.06 -40.45 2.80
CA SER A 473 -3.13 -41.92 2.75
C SER A 473 -2.83 -42.61 4.10
N ASP A 474 -2.09 -41.93 4.97
CA ASP A 474 -1.65 -42.45 6.26
C ASP A 474 -2.62 -42.11 7.41
N GLY A 475 -3.77 -41.47 7.08
CA GLY A 475 -4.79 -41.09 8.04
C GLY A 475 -4.51 -39.76 8.80
N PHE A 476 -3.42 -39.06 8.48
CA PHE A 476 -3.10 -37.77 9.09
C PHE A 476 -3.77 -36.61 8.39
N TYR A 477 -4.33 -35.70 9.15
CA TYR A 477 -4.80 -34.42 8.60
C TYR A 477 -3.63 -33.51 8.21
N LYS A 478 -3.68 -32.98 7.01
CA LYS A 478 -2.67 -32.08 6.49
C LYS A 478 -3.27 -30.68 6.32
N ASN A 479 -2.65 -29.70 6.94
CA ASN A 479 -2.99 -28.29 6.67
C ASN A 479 -2.33 -27.84 5.37
N ASN A 480 -3.14 -27.40 4.42
CA ASN A 480 -2.66 -26.94 3.13
C ASN A 480 -2.35 -25.44 3.22
N ILE A 481 -1.08 -25.10 3.48
CA ILE A 481 -0.61 -23.71 3.44
C ILE A 481 0.20 -23.53 2.16
N ARG A 482 -0.36 -22.78 1.19
CA ARG A 482 0.29 -22.45 -0.09
C ARG A 482 0.77 -23.66 -0.91
N GLY A 483 -0.04 -24.70 -1.01
CA GLY A 483 0.29 -25.88 -1.82
C GLY A 483 1.33 -26.84 -1.18
N LYS A 484 1.78 -26.56 0.03
CA LYS A 484 2.59 -27.51 0.82
C LYS A 484 1.75 -28.09 1.92
N THR A 485 1.67 -29.40 1.94
CA THR A 485 0.99 -30.16 2.99
C THR A 485 1.95 -30.29 4.18
N SER A 486 1.61 -29.70 5.33
CA SER A 486 2.38 -29.84 6.56
C SER A 486 1.49 -30.40 7.66
N VAL A 487 2.03 -31.33 8.43
CA VAL A 487 1.46 -31.76 9.70
C VAL A 487 1.88 -30.71 10.74
N MET A 488 0.95 -30.21 11.54
CA MET A 488 1.25 -29.20 12.58
C MET A 488 1.05 -29.82 13.96
N ASP A 489 1.98 -29.58 14.88
CA ASP A 489 1.75 -29.83 16.30
C ASP A 489 0.96 -28.68 16.95
N THR A 490 0.45 -28.92 18.18
CA THR A 490 -0.33 -27.93 18.93
C THR A 490 0.48 -26.68 19.25
N LYS A 491 1.78 -26.83 19.51
CA LYS A 491 2.71 -25.74 19.82
C LYS A 491 2.96 -24.87 18.58
N GLU A 492 3.07 -25.49 17.41
CA GLU A 492 3.21 -24.80 16.14
C GLU A 492 1.93 -24.03 15.80
N VAL A 493 0.75 -24.61 16.04
CA VAL A 493 -0.54 -23.94 15.90
C VAL A 493 -0.62 -22.75 16.84
N TYR A 494 -0.27 -22.89 18.11
CA TYR A 494 -0.31 -21.82 19.10
C TYR A 494 0.70 -20.69 18.82
N ASN A 495 1.90 -21.03 18.38
CA ASN A 495 2.97 -20.08 18.08
C ASN A 495 2.81 -19.42 16.70
N ASN A 496 2.12 -20.07 15.78
CA ASN A 496 1.89 -19.56 14.45
C ASN A 496 0.81 -18.49 14.49
N ARG A 497 1.15 -17.29 14.97
CA ARG A 497 0.29 -16.09 14.99
C ARG A 497 -0.25 -15.66 13.61
N ARG A 498 -0.09 -16.47 12.59
CA ARG A 498 -0.79 -16.40 11.30
C ARG A 498 -2.27 -16.80 11.39
N TRP A 499 -2.85 -16.75 12.55
CA TRP A 499 -4.29 -16.80 12.78
C TRP A 499 -5.03 -15.69 12.02
N GLY A 500 -4.24 -14.94 11.31
CA GLY A 500 -4.50 -13.87 10.38
C GLY A 500 -5.97 -13.55 10.23
N ILE A 501 -6.40 -12.55 10.81
CA ILE A 501 -7.65 -11.83 10.80
C ILE A 501 -8.34 -11.99 12.16
N LYS A 502 -7.94 -11.16 13.09
CA LYS A 502 -8.63 -10.83 14.33
C LYS A 502 -9.93 -10.05 13.99
N THR A 503 -10.80 -10.63 13.18
CA THR A 503 -12.06 -9.98 12.79
C THR A 503 -13.17 -10.63 13.58
N ALA A 504 -13.91 -9.86 14.35
CA ALA A 504 -15.12 -10.33 15.00
C ALA A 504 -16.01 -11.05 13.98
N GLY A 505 -16.52 -12.23 14.37
CA GLY A 505 -17.36 -13.03 13.47
C GLY A 505 -16.60 -14.01 12.56
N THR A 506 -15.31 -14.22 12.77
CA THR A 506 -14.55 -15.26 12.05
C THR A 506 -14.16 -16.40 12.97
N PHE A 507 -14.06 -17.61 12.41
CA PHE A 507 -13.51 -18.76 13.10
C PHE A 507 -12.50 -19.49 12.22
N ARG A 508 -11.67 -20.31 12.85
CA ARG A 508 -10.78 -21.25 12.19
C ARG A 508 -10.88 -22.62 12.87
N LEU A 509 -10.81 -23.66 12.05
CA LEU A 509 -10.73 -25.03 12.52
C LEU A 509 -9.41 -25.62 12.04
N HIS A 510 -8.56 -25.99 12.98
CA HIS A 510 -7.26 -26.63 12.74
C HIS A 510 -7.26 -28.06 13.26
N SER A 511 -6.76 -28.98 12.47
CA SER A 511 -6.37 -30.32 12.93
C SER A 511 -4.89 -30.29 13.29
N CYS A 512 -4.56 -30.67 14.49
CA CYS A 512 -3.21 -30.69 15.02
C CYS A 512 -2.99 -31.88 15.96
N TYR A 513 -1.75 -32.21 16.19
CA TYR A 513 -1.36 -33.32 17.09
C TYR A 513 -0.76 -32.74 18.35
N GLU A 514 -1.07 -33.33 19.49
CA GLU A 514 -0.38 -33.04 20.75
C GLU A 514 1.06 -33.60 20.70
N ASP A 515 1.22 -34.79 20.16
CA ASP A 515 2.50 -35.37 19.73
C ASP A 515 2.43 -35.67 18.24
N ILE A 516 3.29 -35.05 17.43
CA ILE A 516 3.31 -35.20 15.98
C ILE A 516 3.61 -36.64 15.51
N ASN A 517 4.17 -37.47 16.38
CA ASN A 517 4.49 -38.85 16.10
C ASN A 517 3.39 -39.84 16.57
N ASP A 518 2.39 -39.36 17.30
CA ASP A 518 1.27 -40.15 17.79
C ASP A 518 -0.04 -39.73 17.09
N GLN A 519 -0.55 -40.66 16.23
CA GLN A 519 -1.81 -40.44 15.52
C GLN A 519 -3.02 -40.34 16.46
N SER A 520 -2.97 -40.97 17.61
CA SER A 520 -4.06 -40.98 18.59
C SER A 520 -4.18 -39.63 19.32
N SER A 521 -3.14 -38.79 19.27
CA SER A 521 -3.10 -37.47 19.86
C SER A 521 -3.77 -36.38 18.99
N LEU A 522 -4.45 -36.76 17.89
CA LEU A 522 -5.14 -35.81 17.00
C LEU A 522 -6.22 -35.02 17.74
N GLN A 523 -6.16 -33.73 17.61
CA GLN A 523 -7.11 -32.74 18.15
C GLN A 523 -7.63 -31.82 17.06
N PHE A 524 -8.82 -31.26 17.27
CA PHE A 524 -9.45 -30.23 16.41
C PHE A 524 -9.64 -28.95 17.22
N TRP A 525 -8.89 -27.93 16.85
CA TRP A 525 -8.92 -26.64 17.52
C TRP A 525 -9.82 -25.69 16.76
N VAL A 526 -10.93 -25.31 17.37
CA VAL A 526 -11.82 -24.24 16.89
C VAL A 526 -11.43 -22.95 17.58
N ILE A 527 -11.03 -21.97 16.80
CA ILE A 527 -10.54 -20.69 17.27
C ILE A 527 -11.41 -19.60 16.67
N HIS A 528 -11.98 -18.77 17.52
CA HIS A 528 -12.86 -17.68 17.07
C HIS A 528 -12.70 -16.41 17.92
N TYR A 529 -13.10 -15.28 17.34
CA TYR A 529 -13.05 -13.94 17.96
C TYR A 529 -14.46 -13.38 18.12
#